data_0ce35e576704a267de23ec91233ddbd6
#
_entry.id   0ce35e576704a267de23ec91233ddbd6
#
_cell.length_a   1.000
_cell.length_b   1.000
_cell.length_c   1.000
_cell.angle_alpha   90.00
_cell.angle_beta   90.00
_cell.angle_gamma   90.00
#
_symmetry.space_group_name_H-M   'P 1'
#
loop_
_entity.id
_entity.type
_entity.pdbx_description
1 polymer ?
#
loop_
_entity_poly.entity_id
_entity_poly.type
_entity_poly.pdbx_seq_one_letter_code
_entity_poly.pdbx_strand_id
1 'polypeptide(L)'
;ESGKVSELKSKPESIKQAENHKERSEIDRVSITEVNYSVITGIQELDDLVEELGKGDQFCINIEAQGSHFLDMQIIGICLSLEPGNASYIPVGHCYEGCPKQIELTVVLEKIRPIIENEAIKKCGYDMKFVSHILQAHEIKLPTVTSDVLLASYVLNSVATRHEFRDIAKQYLNTTLCDLNDLVGKGRNKLTLRQLSIEEFAAFANEKTDYIKRLSVFLEEELTNFRTLNGVYKYFEL
;
A
#
# COMPACT_ATOMS: atom_id res chain seq x y z
N GLU A 1 49.64 41.47 -11.87
CA GLU A 1 49.43 40.03 -12.17
C GLU A 1 48.19 39.54 -11.40
N SER A 2 47.09 39.46 -12.09
CA SER A 2 45.79 39.09 -11.56
C SER A 2 45.53 37.58 -11.81
N GLY A 3 45.63 36.80 -10.75
CA GLY A 3 45.23 35.39 -10.78
C GLY A 3 43.71 35.27 -10.65
N LYS A 4 43.05 34.86 -11.72
CA LYS A 4 41.63 34.42 -11.69
C LYS A 4 41.54 33.04 -11.03
N VAL A 5 40.94 32.99 -9.84
CA VAL A 5 40.50 31.76 -9.23
C VAL A 5 39.13 31.42 -9.84
N SER A 6 39.06 30.35 -10.64
CA SER A 6 37.83 29.81 -11.17
C SER A 6 37.14 28.98 -10.07
N GLU A 7 36.10 29.53 -9.44
CA GLU A 7 35.21 28.75 -8.57
C GLU A 7 34.40 27.75 -9.40
N LEU A 8 34.77 26.51 -9.34
CA LEU A 8 33.92 25.38 -9.74
C LEU A 8 32.79 25.26 -8.71
N LYS A 9 31.65 25.86 -9.00
CA LYS A 9 30.42 25.61 -8.25
C LYS A 9 29.97 24.18 -8.53
N SER A 10 30.30 23.25 -7.65
CA SER A 10 29.68 21.91 -7.64
C SER A 10 28.20 22.08 -7.31
N LYS A 11 27.33 21.54 -8.20
CA LYS A 11 25.88 21.45 -7.92
C LYS A 11 25.67 20.72 -6.58
N PRO A 12 24.72 21.14 -5.73
CA PRO A 12 24.42 20.45 -4.49
C PRO A 12 24.06 18.98 -4.76
N GLU A 13 24.49 18.08 -3.87
CA GLU A 13 24.24 16.63 -4.00
C GLU A 13 22.75 16.28 -4.18
N SER A 14 21.86 17.07 -3.61
CA SER A 14 20.40 16.92 -3.78
C SER A 14 19.91 17.05 -5.24
N ILE A 15 20.59 17.89 -6.07
CA ILE A 15 20.22 18.05 -7.48
C ILE A 15 20.72 16.87 -8.31
N LYS A 16 21.90 16.32 -8.00
CA LYS A 16 22.43 15.11 -8.63
C LYS A 16 21.60 13.87 -8.27
N GLN A 17 21.05 13.81 -7.06
CA GLN A 17 20.16 12.73 -6.63
C GLN A 17 18.83 12.77 -7.39
N ALA A 18 18.23 13.93 -7.60
CA ALA A 18 16.99 14.09 -8.36
C ALA A 18 17.16 13.77 -9.87
N GLU A 19 18.32 14.08 -10.45
CA GLU A 19 18.64 13.73 -11.84
C GLU A 19 18.87 12.22 -12.00
N ASN A 20 19.55 11.55 -11.06
CA ASN A 20 19.73 10.10 -11.03
C ASN A 20 18.41 9.32 -10.81
N HIS A 21 17.49 9.85 -10.01
CA HIS A 21 16.15 9.30 -9.85
C HIS A 21 15.34 9.34 -11.15
N LYS A 22 15.46 10.43 -11.93
CA LYS A 22 14.77 10.55 -13.22
C LYS A 22 15.27 9.54 -14.26
N GLU A 23 16.59 9.34 -14.34
CA GLU A 23 17.17 8.40 -15.31
C GLU A 23 16.90 6.93 -14.95
N ARG A 24 16.94 6.55 -13.66
CA ARG A 24 16.58 5.19 -13.21
C ARG A 24 15.09 4.87 -13.33
N SER A 25 14.21 5.82 -13.08
CA SER A 25 12.76 5.62 -13.25
C SER A 25 12.34 5.31 -14.70
N GLU A 26 13.19 5.57 -15.67
CA GLU A 26 12.97 5.21 -17.08
C GLU A 26 13.43 3.79 -17.42
N ILE A 27 14.40 3.23 -16.67
CA ILE A 27 15.02 1.93 -16.98
C ILE A 27 14.26 0.75 -16.37
N ASP A 28 13.63 0.92 -15.19
CA ASP A 28 12.97 -0.16 -14.43
C ASP A 28 11.45 -0.09 -14.43
N ARG A 29 10.84 0.58 -15.38
CA ARG A 29 9.41 0.41 -15.61
C ARG A 29 9.16 -0.99 -16.16
N VAL A 30 9.05 -1.95 -15.25
CA VAL A 30 8.30 -3.17 -15.53
C VAL A 30 6.87 -2.69 -15.79
N SER A 31 6.59 -2.37 -17.05
CA SER A 31 5.24 -2.16 -17.54
C SER A 31 4.56 -3.52 -17.43
N ILE A 32 4.02 -3.80 -16.23
CA ILE A 32 3.09 -4.92 -16.09
C ILE A 32 1.90 -4.51 -16.94
N THR A 33 1.85 -5.02 -18.15
CA THR A 33 0.81 -4.72 -19.14
C THR A 33 -0.48 -5.48 -18.85
N GLU A 34 -0.39 -6.56 -18.07
CA GLU A 34 -1.52 -7.37 -17.66
C GLU A 34 -1.62 -7.36 -16.12
N VAL A 35 -2.76 -6.94 -15.62
CA VAL A 35 -3.08 -7.00 -14.19
C VAL A 35 -4.13 -8.09 -13.96
N ASN A 36 -3.96 -8.84 -12.88
CA ASN A 36 -4.89 -9.87 -12.44
C ASN A 36 -5.52 -9.44 -11.12
N TYR A 37 -6.62 -8.71 -11.22
CA TYR A 37 -7.38 -8.25 -10.05
C TYR A 37 -8.62 -9.10 -9.87
N SER A 38 -8.86 -9.56 -8.65
CA SER A 38 -9.99 -10.43 -8.31
C SER A 38 -10.84 -9.84 -7.18
N VAL A 39 -12.07 -10.31 -7.09
CA VAL A 39 -12.99 -10.04 -5.98
C VAL A 39 -13.39 -11.37 -5.38
N ILE A 40 -13.09 -11.55 -4.11
CA ILE A 40 -13.30 -12.79 -3.37
C ILE A 40 -14.65 -12.73 -2.66
N THR A 41 -15.64 -13.45 -3.14
CA THR A 41 -16.98 -13.47 -2.54
C THR A 41 -17.37 -14.87 -2.02
N GLY A 42 -16.62 -15.90 -2.42
CA GLY A 42 -16.80 -17.27 -2.00
C GLY A 42 -15.78 -17.73 -0.96
N ILE A 43 -16.21 -18.64 -0.07
CA ILE A 43 -15.32 -19.20 0.96
C ILE A 43 -14.18 -20.01 0.34
N GLN A 44 -14.46 -20.77 -0.72
CA GLN A 44 -13.43 -21.58 -1.40
C GLN A 44 -12.36 -20.68 -2.04
N GLU A 45 -12.77 -19.58 -2.70
CA GLU A 45 -11.86 -18.60 -3.27
C GLU A 45 -10.96 -17.96 -2.20
N LEU A 46 -11.53 -17.72 -1.01
CA LEU A 46 -10.79 -17.21 0.14
C LEU A 46 -9.78 -18.25 0.67
N ASP A 47 -10.15 -19.52 0.73
CA ASP A 47 -9.25 -20.60 1.15
C ASP A 47 -8.09 -20.75 0.17
N ASP A 48 -8.37 -20.74 -1.14
CA ASP A 48 -7.35 -20.82 -2.18
C ASP A 48 -6.37 -19.62 -2.11
N LEU A 49 -6.89 -18.40 -1.91
CA LEU A 49 -6.07 -17.20 -1.72
C LEU A 49 -5.18 -17.31 -0.47
N VAL A 50 -5.72 -17.76 0.67
CA VAL A 50 -4.95 -17.91 1.92
C VAL A 50 -3.87 -18.99 1.75
N GLU A 51 -4.15 -20.08 1.05
CA GLU A 51 -3.15 -21.12 0.76
C GLU A 51 -2.04 -20.59 -0.14
N GLU A 52 -2.36 -19.79 -1.18
CA GLU A 52 -1.39 -19.18 -2.07
C GLU A 52 -0.49 -18.20 -1.31
N LEU A 53 -1.06 -17.28 -0.53
CA LEU A 53 -0.32 -16.32 0.28
C LEU A 53 0.56 -17.00 1.33
N GLY A 54 0.09 -18.12 1.88
CA GLY A 54 0.83 -18.91 2.86
C GLY A 54 2.09 -19.61 2.30
N LYS A 55 2.20 -19.75 0.98
CA LYS A 55 3.38 -20.30 0.29
C LYS A 55 4.44 -19.23 -0.02
N GLY A 56 4.07 -17.96 0.04
CA GLY A 56 4.96 -16.84 -0.24
C GLY A 56 5.78 -16.42 0.97
N ASP A 57 6.91 -15.76 0.71
CA ASP A 57 7.78 -15.20 1.76
C ASP A 57 7.27 -13.84 2.29
N GLN A 58 6.48 -13.13 1.49
CA GLN A 58 5.97 -11.80 1.80
C GLN A 58 4.66 -11.54 1.05
N PHE A 59 3.69 -10.93 1.71
CA PHE A 59 2.51 -10.39 1.04
C PHE A 59 2.22 -8.95 1.48
N CYS A 60 1.51 -8.21 0.61
CA CYS A 60 0.97 -6.89 0.91
C CYS A 60 -0.44 -7.02 1.50
N ILE A 61 -0.71 -6.25 2.56
CA ILE A 61 -2.03 -6.12 3.15
C ILE A 61 -2.46 -4.65 3.17
N ASN A 62 -3.68 -4.39 2.72
CA ASN A 62 -4.33 -3.10 2.80
C ASN A 62 -5.76 -3.31 3.33
N ILE A 63 -6.17 -2.52 4.33
CA ILE A 63 -7.51 -2.57 4.92
C ILE A 63 -8.22 -1.27 4.61
N GLU A 64 -9.35 -1.37 3.94
CA GLU A 64 -10.23 -0.25 3.69
C GLU A 64 -11.30 -0.21 4.80
N ALA A 65 -11.28 0.86 5.58
CA ALA A 65 -12.17 1.02 6.71
C ALA A 65 -12.75 2.43 6.78
N GLN A 66 -13.87 2.57 7.45
CA GLN A 66 -14.58 3.84 7.66
C GLN A 66 -14.96 4.00 9.13
N GLY A 67 -14.67 5.16 9.70
CA GLY A 67 -14.99 5.52 11.09
C GLY A 67 -14.36 6.84 11.46
N SER A 68 -14.70 7.35 12.65
CA SER A 68 -14.14 8.60 13.17
C SER A 68 -12.97 8.36 14.11
N HIS A 69 -12.93 7.21 14.76
CA HIS A 69 -11.91 6.80 15.71
C HIS A 69 -11.55 5.32 15.51
N PHE A 70 -10.35 4.91 15.91
CA PHE A 70 -9.89 3.52 15.76
C PHE A 70 -10.80 2.48 16.40
N LEU A 71 -11.52 2.85 17.48
CA LEU A 71 -12.43 1.94 18.18
C LEU A 71 -13.78 1.73 17.49
N ASP A 72 -14.16 2.63 16.57
CA ASP A 72 -15.41 2.56 15.83
C ASP A 72 -15.21 2.34 14.31
N MET A 73 -13.98 2.03 13.91
CA MET A 73 -13.66 1.70 12.53
C MET A 73 -14.39 0.45 12.07
N GLN A 74 -15.11 0.59 10.98
CA GLN A 74 -15.77 -0.52 10.30
C GLN A 74 -14.97 -0.92 9.07
N ILE A 75 -14.51 -2.14 9.03
CA ILE A 75 -13.83 -2.69 7.85
C ILE A 75 -14.85 -2.82 6.72
N ILE A 76 -14.55 -2.23 5.58
CA ILE A 76 -15.35 -2.32 4.36
C ILE A 76 -14.85 -3.45 3.47
N GLY A 77 -13.54 -3.62 3.42
CA GLY A 77 -12.89 -4.72 2.74
C GLY A 77 -11.42 -4.84 3.09
N ILE A 78 -10.88 -6.01 2.79
CA ILE A 78 -9.46 -6.34 2.96
C ILE A 78 -8.91 -6.67 1.58
N CYS A 79 -7.77 -6.11 1.24
CA CYS A 79 -7.11 -6.38 -0.02
C CYS A 79 -5.71 -6.95 0.21
N LEU A 80 -5.40 -8.02 -0.47
CA LEU A 80 -4.15 -8.78 -0.33
C LEU A 80 -3.47 -8.90 -1.69
N SER A 81 -2.13 -8.86 -1.71
CA SER A 81 -1.33 -9.03 -2.93
C SER A 81 -0.04 -9.76 -2.61
N LEU A 82 0.25 -10.81 -3.37
CA LEU A 82 1.50 -11.55 -3.28
C LEU A 82 2.59 -10.90 -4.14
N GLU A 83 2.24 -10.52 -5.36
CA GLU A 83 3.16 -10.01 -6.38
C GLU A 83 2.62 -8.74 -7.04
N PRO A 84 3.50 -7.86 -7.56
CA PRO A 84 3.08 -6.76 -8.43
C PRO A 84 2.24 -7.25 -9.61
N GLY A 85 1.15 -6.55 -9.91
CA GLY A 85 0.18 -6.91 -10.95
C GLY A 85 -0.96 -7.81 -10.46
N ASN A 86 -0.88 -8.36 -9.26
CA ASN A 86 -1.93 -9.21 -8.67
C ASN A 86 -2.48 -8.56 -7.41
N ALA A 87 -3.79 -8.52 -7.28
CA ALA A 87 -4.46 -8.10 -6.06
C ALA A 87 -5.85 -8.73 -5.93
N SER A 88 -6.24 -9.07 -4.70
CA SER A 88 -7.51 -9.72 -4.41
C SER A 88 -8.25 -8.94 -3.33
N TYR A 89 -9.39 -8.39 -3.68
CA TYR A 89 -10.27 -7.65 -2.77
C TYR A 89 -11.32 -8.56 -2.15
N ILE A 90 -11.44 -8.54 -0.83
CA ILE A 90 -12.40 -9.30 -0.04
C ILE A 90 -13.41 -8.30 0.55
N PRO A 91 -14.61 -8.11 -0.04
CA PRO A 91 -15.65 -7.24 0.49
C PRO A 91 -16.26 -7.86 1.74
N VAL A 92 -16.47 -7.05 2.80
CA VAL A 92 -17.06 -7.52 4.07
C VAL A 92 -18.04 -6.52 4.68
N GLY A 93 -18.05 -5.27 4.20
CA GLY A 93 -18.82 -4.19 4.85
C GLY A 93 -19.65 -3.34 3.91
N HIS A 94 -19.81 -3.71 2.65
CA HIS A 94 -20.66 -2.95 1.71
C HIS A 94 -22.14 -3.10 2.03
N CYS A 95 -22.87 -2.01 1.84
CA CYS A 95 -24.32 -1.94 2.12
C CYS A 95 -24.98 -0.92 1.19
N TYR A 96 -25.48 -1.39 0.05
CA TYR A 96 -26.21 -0.61 -0.94
C TYR A 96 -27.37 -1.45 -1.51
N GLU A 97 -28.31 -0.81 -2.21
CA GLU A 97 -29.44 -1.51 -2.82
C GLU A 97 -28.96 -2.52 -3.87
N GLY A 98 -29.36 -3.79 -3.73
CA GLY A 98 -28.91 -4.87 -4.60
C GLY A 98 -27.50 -5.41 -4.28
N CYS A 99 -26.91 -5.02 -3.16
CA CYS A 99 -25.59 -5.51 -2.75
C CYS A 99 -25.58 -7.04 -2.66
N PRO A 100 -24.65 -7.75 -3.36
CA PRO A 100 -24.54 -9.18 -3.26
C PRO A 100 -24.13 -9.63 -1.86
N LYS A 101 -24.39 -10.89 -1.56
CA LYS A 101 -23.96 -11.49 -0.28
C LYS A 101 -22.45 -11.50 -0.20
N GLN A 102 -21.92 -11.02 0.91
CA GLN A 102 -20.51 -10.99 1.25
C GLN A 102 -20.17 -12.08 2.27
N ILE A 103 -18.90 -12.44 2.38
CA ILE A 103 -18.43 -13.31 3.47
C ILE A 103 -18.46 -12.48 4.77
N GLU A 104 -18.93 -13.09 5.84
CA GLU A 104 -18.95 -12.45 7.16
C GLU A 104 -17.52 -12.07 7.61
N LEU A 105 -17.34 -10.85 8.12
CA LEU A 105 -16.05 -10.33 8.55
C LEU A 105 -15.32 -11.29 9.52
N THR A 106 -16.04 -11.86 10.47
CA THR A 106 -15.49 -12.82 11.44
C THR A 106 -14.90 -14.05 10.77
N VAL A 107 -15.58 -14.58 9.75
CA VAL A 107 -15.11 -15.73 8.97
C VAL A 107 -13.86 -15.38 8.16
N VAL A 108 -13.85 -14.19 7.53
CA VAL A 108 -12.66 -13.71 6.79
C VAL A 108 -11.48 -13.59 7.75
N LEU A 109 -11.66 -12.91 8.88
CA LEU A 109 -10.60 -12.70 9.86
C LEU A 109 -10.06 -14.01 10.45
N GLU A 110 -10.93 -14.98 10.75
CA GLU A 110 -10.51 -16.30 11.21
C GLU A 110 -9.64 -17.04 10.19
N LYS A 111 -9.98 -16.94 8.90
CA LYS A 111 -9.24 -17.60 7.82
C LYS A 111 -7.90 -16.94 7.52
N ILE A 112 -7.83 -15.62 7.54
CA ILE A 112 -6.58 -14.89 7.25
C ILE A 112 -5.66 -14.77 8.47
N ARG A 113 -6.17 -14.93 9.71
CA ARG A 113 -5.39 -14.85 10.95
C ARG A 113 -4.11 -15.70 10.91
N PRO A 114 -4.14 -16.99 10.50
CA PRO A 114 -2.95 -17.83 10.52
C PRO A 114 -1.79 -17.28 9.66
N ILE A 115 -2.08 -16.66 8.51
CA ILE A 115 -1.03 -16.07 7.64
C ILE A 115 -0.59 -14.71 8.15
N ILE A 116 -1.51 -13.92 8.73
CA ILE A 116 -1.17 -12.60 9.30
C ILE A 116 -0.27 -12.77 10.54
N GLU A 117 -0.59 -13.69 11.44
CA GLU A 117 0.16 -13.91 12.69
C GLU A 117 1.42 -14.76 12.50
N ASN A 118 1.64 -15.33 11.31
CA ASN A 118 2.84 -16.13 11.02
C ASN A 118 4.08 -15.23 10.93
N GLU A 119 5.01 -15.38 11.87
CA GLU A 119 6.27 -14.63 11.91
C GLU A 119 7.24 -14.98 10.78
N ALA A 120 7.09 -16.13 10.14
CA ALA A 120 7.92 -16.53 9.00
C ALA A 120 7.54 -15.80 7.70
N ILE A 121 6.32 -15.29 7.61
CA ILE A 121 5.84 -14.55 6.43
C ILE A 121 5.96 -13.05 6.70
N LYS A 122 6.66 -12.34 5.85
CA LYS A 122 6.83 -10.89 5.91
C LYS A 122 5.56 -10.17 5.45
N LYS A 123 5.28 -9.01 6.01
CA LYS A 123 4.14 -8.17 5.61
C LYS A 123 4.65 -6.81 5.15
N CYS A 124 4.03 -6.31 4.10
CA CYS A 124 4.24 -4.95 3.62
C CYS A 124 2.90 -4.25 3.41
N GLY A 125 2.91 -2.92 3.38
CA GLY A 125 1.70 -2.14 3.19
C GLY A 125 1.98 -0.64 3.16
N TYR A 126 0.92 0.14 3.26
CA TYR A 126 0.95 1.58 3.42
C TYR A 126 0.28 1.94 4.75
N ASP A 127 0.94 2.71 5.61
CA ASP A 127 0.48 3.02 6.97
C ASP A 127 0.18 1.74 7.78
N MET A 128 1.20 0.90 7.96
CA MET A 128 1.07 -0.38 8.66
C MET A 128 0.68 -0.22 10.13
N LYS A 129 0.92 0.96 10.70
CA LYS A 129 0.42 1.31 12.03
C LYS A 129 -1.11 1.35 12.06
N PHE A 130 -1.73 1.96 11.05
CA PHE A 130 -3.19 1.97 10.90
C PHE A 130 -3.73 0.53 10.74
N VAL A 131 -3.12 -0.27 9.87
CA VAL A 131 -3.49 -1.68 9.66
C VAL A 131 -3.37 -2.48 10.96
N SER A 132 -2.27 -2.29 11.70
CA SER A 132 -2.04 -2.95 12.99
C SER A 132 -3.11 -2.59 14.03
N HIS A 133 -3.49 -1.32 14.13
CA HIS A 133 -4.54 -0.88 15.07
C HIS A 133 -5.90 -1.50 14.77
N ILE A 134 -6.27 -1.58 13.47
CA ILE A 134 -7.53 -2.21 13.07
C ILE A 134 -7.51 -3.71 13.41
N LEU A 135 -6.44 -4.42 13.06
CA LEU A 135 -6.31 -5.84 13.35
C LEU A 135 -6.30 -6.11 14.86
N GLN A 136 -5.66 -5.25 15.65
CA GLN A 136 -5.62 -5.35 17.11
C GLN A 136 -7.02 -5.21 17.74
N ALA A 137 -7.90 -4.38 17.17
CA ALA A 137 -9.30 -4.28 17.62
C ALA A 137 -10.08 -5.59 17.42
N HIS A 138 -9.59 -6.48 16.55
CA HIS A 138 -10.09 -7.82 16.31
C HIS A 138 -9.21 -8.92 16.93
N GLU A 139 -8.35 -8.56 17.89
CA GLU A 139 -7.45 -9.49 18.60
C GLU A 139 -6.49 -10.24 17.66
N ILE A 140 -6.10 -9.63 16.54
CA ILE A 140 -5.12 -10.17 15.57
C ILE A 140 -3.82 -9.37 15.71
N LYS A 141 -2.70 -10.09 15.90
CA LYS A 141 -1.36 -9.49 15.90
C LYS A 141 -0.80 -9.40 14.50
N LEU A 142 -0.05 -8.35 14.25
CA LEU A 142 0.63 -8.14 12.96
C LEU A 142 2.16 -8.13 13.17
N PRO A 143 2.79 -9.30 13.33
CA PRO A 143 4.25 -9.39 13.44
C PRO A 143 4.92 -9.26 12.06
N THR A 144 6.24 -9.04 12.09
CA THR A 144 7.13 -9.12 10.92
C THR A 144 6.70 -8.17 9.79
N VAL A 145 6.34 -6.94 10.14
CA VAL A 145 6.24 -5.86 9.16
C VAL A 145 7.64 -5.52 8.68
N THR A 146 7.90 -5.65 7.38
CA THR A 146 9.24 -5.41 6.80
C THR A 146 9.25 -4.21 5.87
N SER A 147 8.09 -3.74 5.44
CA SER A 147 7.98 -2.57 4.58
C SER A 147 6.69 -1.80 4.84
N ASP A 148 6.85 -0.52 5.10
CA ASP A 148 5.77 0.48 5.15
C ASP A 148 6.10 1.59 4.16
N VAL A 149 5.31 1.69 3.09
CA VAL A 149 5.50 2.63 2.00
C VAL A 149 5.44 4.09 2.48
N LEU A 150 4.57 4.40 3.46
CA LEU A 150 4.48 5.74 4.05
C LEU A 150 5.78 6.12 4.75
N LEU A 151 6.27 5.26 5.65
CA LEU A 151 7.49 5.50 6.42
C LEU A 151 8.74 5.49 5.53
N ALA A 152 8.82 4.57 4.56
CA ALA A 152 9.91 4.52 3.59
C ALA A 152 10.01 5.83 2.78
N SER A 153 8.87 6.32 2.29
CA SER A 153 8.81 7.61 1.58
C SER A 153 9.24 8.77 2.47
N TYR A 154 8.84 8.78 3.74
CA TYR A 154 9.22 9.83 4.69
C TYR A 154 10.73 9.82 4.95
N VAL A 155 11.34 8.66 5.17
CA VAL A 155 12.77 8.52 5.41
C VAL A 155 13.59 8.93 4.18
N LEU A 156 13.15 8.55 2.97
CA LEU A 156 13.84 8.90 1.72
C LEU A 156 13.72 10.39 1.36
N ASN A 157 12.63 11.04 1.72
CA ASN A 157 12.35 12.43 1.36
C ASN A 157 11.58 13.17 2.46
N SER A 158 12.21 13.39 3.60
CA SER A 158 11.61 14.08 4.77
C SER A 158 11.22 15.53 4.52
N VAL A 159 11.70 16.14 3.43
CA VAL A 159 11.36 17.54 3.05
C VAL A 159 10.14 17.63 2.14
N ALA A 160 9.59 16.51 1.68
CA ALA A 160 8.35 16.52 0.92
C ALA A 160 7.21 17.09 1.78
N THR A 161 6.37 17.91 1.17
CA THR A 161 5.25 18.55 1.87
C THR A 161 4.10 17.60 2.13
N ARG A 162 4.03 16.47 1.42
CA ARG A 162 2.98 15.45 1.51
C ARG A 162 3.55 14.07 1.26
N HIS A 163 3.07 13.10 2.04
CA HIS A 163 3.34 11.67 1.89
C HIS A 163 2.02 10.90 1.68
N GLU A 164 1.06 11.53 1.00
CA GLU A 164 -0.16 10.83 0.61
C GLU A 164 0.16 9.78 -0.46
N PHE A 165 -0.52 8.67 -0.42
CA PHE A 165 -0.24 7.51 -1.29
C PHE A 165 -0.13 7.87 -2.78
N ARG A 166 -1.04 8.73 -3.27
CA ARG A 166 -1.02 9.19 -4.68
C ARG A 166 0.19 10.04 -5.03
N ASP A 167 0.65 10.87 -4.09
CA ASP A 167 1.84 11.70 -4.29
C ASP A 167 3.09 10.82 -4.34
N ILE A 168 3.16 9.79 -3.49
CA ILE A 168 4.23 8.79 -3.50
C ILE A 168 4.24 8.01 -4.82
N ALA A 169 3.08 7.50 -5.26
CA ALA A 169 2.97 6.77 -6.52
C ALA A 169 3.36 7.63 -7.72
N LYS A 170 2.95 8.90 -7.73
CA LYS A 170 3.34 9.84 -8.78
C LYS A 170 4.84 10.15 -8.76
N GLN A 171 5.41 10.33 -7.58
CA GLN A 171 6.84 10.67 -7.41
C GLN A 171 7.76 9.53 -7.85
N TYR A 172 7.49 8.31 -7.38
CA TYR A 172 8.40 7.18 -7.54
C TYR A 172 8.08 6.28 -8.75
N LEU A 173 6.81 6.16 -9.11
CA LEU A 173 6.38 5.32 -10.24
C LEU A 173 5.85 6.13 -11.44
N ASN A 174 5.83 7.48 -11.34
CA ASN A 174 5.32 8.39 -12.36
C ASN A 174 3.92 7.99 -12.88
N THR A 175 3.05 7.55 -11.98
CA THR A 175 1.69 7.11 -12.30
C THR A 175 0.66 7.99 -11.60
N THR A 176 -0.52 8.09 -12.18
CA THR A 176 -1.67 8.77 -11.57
C THR A 176 -2.73 7.72 -11.28
N LEU A 177 -3.00 7.53 -10.00
CA LEU A 177 -3.97 6.56 -9.52
C LEU A 177 -5.37 7.19 -9.39
N CYS A 178 -6.39 6.34 -9.40
CA CYS A 178 -7.76 6.73 -9.14
C CYS A 178 -7.88 7.48 -7.79
N ASP A 179 -8.71 8.52 -7.76
CA ASP A 179 -8.99 9.26 -6.52
C ASP A 179 -10.27 8.73 -5.88
N LEU A 180 -10.17 8.33 -4.61
CA LEU A 180 -11.35 7.93 -3.85
C LEU A 180 -12.44 9.01 -3.85
N ASN A 181 -12.06 10.29 -3.90
CA ASN A 181 -13.03 11.39 -3.97
C ASN A 181 -13.83 11.40 -5.28
N ASP A 182 -13.29 10.86 -6.35
CA ASP A 182 -14.03 10.74 -7.62
C ASP A 182 -15.09 9.64 -7.52
N LEU A 183 -14.84 8.58 -6.74
CA LEU A 183 -15.81 7.51 -6.48
C LEU A 183 -16.91 7.94 -5.50
N VAL A 184 -16.52 8.55 -4.38
CA VAL A 184 -17.51 8.95 -3.34
C VAL A 184 -18.30 10.21 -3.70
N GLY A 185 -17.82 10.98 -4.69
CA GLY A 185 -18.45 12.24 -5.10
C GLY A 185 -18.18 13.38 -4.11
N LYS A 186 -18.84 14.53 -4.36
CA LYS A 186 -18.64 15.77 -3.59
C LYS A 186 -19.95 16.33 -3.05
N GLY A 187 -19.87 17.14 -1.99
CA GLY A 187 -21.00 17.89 -1.45
C GLY A 187 -21.98 17.04 -0.65
N ARG A 188 -23.27 17.42 -0.71
CA ARG A 188 -24.35 16.78 0.10
C ARG A 188 -24.66 15.34 -0.31
N ASN A 189 -24.34 14.96 -1.54
CA ASN A 189 -24.60 13.64 -2.08
C ASN A 189 -23.34 12.73 -2.01
N LYS A 190 -22.35 13.09 -1.18
CA LYS A 190 -21.16 12.29 -0.98
C LYS A 190 -21.54 10.92 -0.40
N LEU A 191 -21.19 9.86 -1.11
CA LEU A 191 -21.39 8.49 -0.66
C LEU A 191 -20.37 8.13 0.45
N THR A 192 -20.77 7.22 1.29
CA THR A 192 -19.86 6.54 2.21
C THR A 192 -19.19 5.36 1.49
N LEU A 193 -18.06 4.85 1.98
CA LEU A 193 -17.40 3.68 1.37
C LEU A 193 -18.34 2.47 1.29
N ARG A 194 -19.20 2.28 2.28
CA ARG A 194 -20.19 1.21 2.33
C ARG A 194 -21.24 1.28 1.21
N GLN A 195 -21.52 2.47 0.71
CA GLN A 195 -22.52 2.71 -0.32
C GLN A 195 -21.99 2.59 -1.75
N LEU A 196 -20.66 2.52 -1.90
CA LEU A 196 -20.05 2.24 -3.20
C LEU A 196 -20.33 0.78 -3.61
N SER A 197 -20.53 0.56 -4.90
CA SER A 197 -20.67 -0.81 -5.41
C SER A 197 -19.37 -1.59 -5.18
N ILE A 198 -19.49 -2.89 -4.94
CA ILE A 198 -18.32 -3.78 -4.76
C ILE A 198 -17.42 -3.72 -6.00
N GLU A 199 -18.01 -3.68 -7.19
CA GLU A 199 -17.26 -3.65 -8.45
C GLU A 199 -16.40 -2.39 -8.59
N GLU A 200 -16.97 -1.19 -8.40
CA GLU A 200 -16.23 0.06 -8.49
C GLU A 200 -15.18 0.19 -7.40
N PHE A 201 -15.53 -0.19 -6.18
CA PHE A 201 -14.61 -0.09 -5.06
C PHE A 201 -13.48 -1.12 -5.12
N ALA A 202 -13.76 -2.35 -5.58
CA ALA A 202 -12.75 -3.37 -5.78
C ALA A 202 -11.71 -2.95 -6.83
N ALA A 203 -12.11 -2.31 -7.92
CA ALA A 203 -11.18 -1.78 -8.90
C ALA A 203 -10.19 -0.79 -8.25
N PHE A 204 -10.70 0.15 -7.45
CA PHE A 204 -9.88 1.10 -6.69
C PHE A 204 -8.98 0.42 -5.66
N ALA A 205 -9.53 -0.49 -4.83
CA ALA A 205 -8.80 -1.15 -3.75
C ALA A 205 -7.69 -2.07 -4.28
N ASN A 206 -7.96 -2.81 -5.35
CA ASN A 206 -6.99 -3.66 -6.02
C ASN A 206 -5.86 -2.84 -6.65
N GLU A 207 -6.20 -1.79 -7.43
CA GLU A 207 -5.20 -0.88 -7.99
C GLU A 207 -4.31 -0.31 -6.88
N LYS A 208 -4.90 0.24 -5.83
CA LYS A 208 -4.16 0.79 -4.68
C LYS A 208 -3.21 -0.25 -4.07
N THR A 209 -3.68 -1.48 -3.83
CA THR A 209 -2.89 -2.53 -3.17
C THR A 209 -1.77 -3.05 -4.05
N ASP A 210 -2.01 -3.20 -5.36
CA ASP A 210 -0.96 -3.51 -6.34
C ASP A 210 0.14 -2.44 -6.33
N TYR A 211 -0.24 -1.16 -6.38
CA TYR A 211 0.75 -0.09 -6.35
C TYR A 211 1.45 0.06 -4.99
N ILE A 212 0.81 -0.30 -3.87
CA ILE A 212 1.51 -0.44 -2.59
C ILE A 212 2.59 -1.53 -2.69
N LYS A 213 2.26 -2.68 -3.27
CA LYS A 213 3.21 -3.78 -3.45
C LYS A 213 4.39 -3.39 -4.34
N ARG A 214 4.14 -2.72 -5.47
CA ARG A 214 5.20 -2.19 -6.36
C ARG A 214 6.09 -1.19 -5.65
N LEU A 215 5.48 -0.24 -4.92
CA LEU A 215 6.21 0.77 -4.16
C LEU A 215 7.03 0.14 -3.03
N SER A 216 6.54 -0.89 -2.35
CA SER A 216 7.30 -1.55 -1.29
C SER A 216 8.60 -2.15 -1.84
N VAL A 217 8.56 -2.82 -3.00
CA VAL A 217 9.75 -3.36 -3.65
C VAL A 217 10.70 -2.24 -4.08
N PHE A 218 10.19 -1.22 -4.76
CA PHE A 218 10.99 -0.10 -5.26
C PHE A 218 11.67 0.67 -4.12
N LEU A 219 10.93 1.02 -3.07
CA LEU A 219 11.47 1.84 -1.96
C LEU A 219 12.43 1.04 -1.07
N GLU A 220 12.25 -0.28 -0.94
CA GLU A 220 13.23 -1.15 -0.27
C GLU A 220 14.56 -1.17 -1.02
N GLU A 221 14.54 -1.27 -2.35
CA GLU A 221 15.74 -1.18 -3.19
C GLU A 221 16.42 0.18 -3.03
N GLU A 222 15.65 1.26 -3.12
CA GLU A 222 16.19 2.62 -2.94
C GLU A 222 16.83 2.81 -1.55
N LEU A 223 16.20 2.33 -0.48
CA LEU A 223 16.75 2.40 0.87
C LEU A 223 18.07 1.63 1.01
N THR A 224 18.25 0.51 0.29
CA THR A 224 19.51 -0.24 0.33
C THR A 224 20.70 0.55 -0.22
N ASN A 225 20.45 1.51 -1.14
CA ASN A 225 21.48 2.41 -1.68
C ASN A 225 21.96 3.43 -0.64
N PHE A 226 21.18 3.67 0.44
CA PHE A 226 21.48 4.64 1.49
C PHE A 226 21.60 3.97 2.86
N ARG A 227 22.77 3.42 3.16
CA ARG A 227 23.01 2.61 4.38
C ARG A 227 22.51 3.28 5.67
N THR A 228 22.72 4.58 5.83
CA THR A 228 22.29 5.34 7.02
C THR A 228 20.77 5.44 7.09
N LEU A 229 20.11 5.81 5.97
CA LEU A 229 18.65 5.92 5.90
C LEU A 229 17.98 4.55 6.09
N ASN A 230 18.54 3.50 5.51
CA ASN A 230 18.05 2.13 5.72
C ASN A 230 18.16 1.72 7.19
N GLY A 231 19.23 2.13 7.89
CA GLY A 231 19.36 1.94 9.33
C GLY A 231 18.28 2.66 10.11
N VAL A 232 18.03 3.94 9.81
CA VAL A 232 16.94 4.72 10.43
C VAL A 232 15.61 4.03 10.20
N TYR A 233 15.29 3.68 8.96
CA TYR A 233 14.05 3.03 8.59
C TYR A 233 13.81 1.72 9.37
N LYS A 234 14.80 0.82 9.39
CA LYS A 234 14.65 -0.51 10.01
C LYS A 234 14.68 -0.51 11.54
N TYR A 235 15.37 0.43 12.17
CA TYR A 235 15.58 0.39 13.63
C TYR A 235 14.76 1.40 14.41
N PHE A 236 14.21 2.42 13.76
CA PHE A 236 13.48 3.49 14.44
C PHE A 236 12.07 3.70 13.92
N GLU A 237 11.77 3.34 12.66
CA GLU A 237 10.46 3.60 12.06
C GLU A 237 9.61 2.33 11.91
N LEU A 238 10.20 1.18 11.56
CA LEU A 238 9.51 -0.11 11.51
C LEU A 238 9.50 -0.80 12.89
#